data_4d48f7b9532ff8659af9b004b63ecf48
#
_entry.id   4d48f7b9532ff8659af9b004b63ecf48
#
_cell.length_a   1.000
_cell.length_b   1.000
_cell.length_c   1.000
_cell.angle_alpha   90.00
_cell.angle_beta   90.00
_cell.angle_gamma   90.00
#
_symmetry.space_group_name_H-M   'P 1'
#
loop_
_entity.id
_entity.type
_entity.pdbx_description
1 polymer ?
#
loop_
_entity_poly.entity_id
_entity_poly.type
_entity_poly.pdbx_seq_one_letter_code
_entity_poly.pdbx_strand_id
1 'polypeptide(L)'
;FQKITEEKYRYDFNLTGIPVENSFRLLALGDIQVKHRTENNGLERLEKETVPDIREYVASKEGNMPTYAITMGDLVHNRWNLFSDVLSCLAADKLGIPCFQTIGNHDHEFLSSDPIPDIRGQRKYEAAMGPVNYSFDRGQVHFVVLDNIVHNGKSETSCTEEICERVMAW
;
A
#
# COMPACT_ATOMS: atom_id res chain seq x y z
N PHE A 1 0.01 -2.57 10.67
CA PHE A 1 -1.31 -2.87 11.23
C PHE A 1 -1.25 -4.02 12.24
N GLN A 2 -1.77 -3.82 13.43
CA GLN A 2 -1.97 -4.90 14.38
C GLN A 2 -3.40 -5.42 14.20
N LYS A 3 -3.55 -6.68 13.77
CA LYS A 3 -4.86 -7.30 13.58
C LYS A 3 -5.56 -7.46 14.93
N ILE A 4 -6.75 -6.89 15.06
CA ILE A 4 -7.61 -7.09 16.23
C ILE A 4 -8.25 -8.47 16.12
N THR A 5 -8.08 -9.30 17.12
CA THR A 5 -8.70 -10.63 17.21
C THR A 5 -9.73 -10.64 18.34
N GLU A 6 -10.75 -11.49 18.23
CA GLU A 6 -11.81 -11.61 19.25
C GLU A 6 -11.28 -12.05 20.63
N GLU A 7 -10.09 -12.64 20.68
CA GLU A 7 -9.46 -13.12 21.90
C GLU A 7 -8.69 -12.02 22.68
N LYS A 8 -8.50 -10.85 22.10
CA LYS A 8 -7.72 -9.78 22.70
C LYS A 8 -8.51 -8.48 22.73
N TYR A 9 -8.94 -8.12 23.94
CA TYR A 9 -9.77 -6.91 24.19
C TYR A 9 -8.95 -5.65 24.50
N ARG A 10 -7.63 -5.78 24.71
CA ARG A 10 -6.75 -4.65 25.02
C ARG A 10 -5.51 -4.68 24.13
N TYR A 11 -5.24 -3.56 23.49
CA TYR A 11 -4.07 -3.34 22.67
C TYR A 11 -3.32 -2.13 23.19
N ASP A 12 -2.10 -2.33 23.63
CA ASP A 12 -1.22 -1.26 24.09
C ASP A 12 -0.25 -0.92 22.94
N PHE A 13 -0.19 0.35 22.57
CA PHE A 13 0.69 0.86 21.53
C PHE A 13 1.71 1.80 22.17
N ASN A 14 2.97 1.55 21.94
CA ASN A 14 4.02 2.48 22.33
C ASN A 14 4.12 3.58 21.28
N LEU A 15 3.76 4.79 21.67
CA LEU A 15 3.90 5.97 20.83
C LEU A 15 5.22 6.67 21.20
N THR A 16 6.09 6.83 20.21
CA THR A 16 7.29 7.65 20.37
C THR A 16 6.97 9.05 19.86
N GLY A 17 7.09 10.05 20.74
CA GLY A 17 6.99 11.44 20.31
C GLY A 17 8.15 11.76 19.37
N ILE A 18 7.83 12.16 18.15
CA ILE A 18 8.81 12.69 17.19
C ILE A 18 8.66 14.19 17.11
N PRO A 19 9.76 14.95 16.97
CA PRO A 19 9.68 16.38 16.74
C PRO A 19 8.82 16.71 15.53
N VAL A 20 8.17 17.87 15.55
CA VAL A 20 7.42 18.34 14.37
C VAL A 20 8.39 18.46 13.19
N GLU A 21 8.09 17.76 12.12
CA GLU A 21 8.89 17.77 10.90
C GLU A 21 8.59 19.03 10.10
N ASN A 22 9.61 19.85 9.84
CA ASN A 22 9.46 21.02 8.96
C ASN A 22 9.69 20.68 7.49
N SER A 23 10.38 19.57 7.22
CA SER A 23 10.64 19.05 5.88
C SER A 23 10.84 17.53 5.93
N PHE A 24 10.49 16.85 4.87
CA PHE A 24 10.68 15.42 4.71
C PHE A 24 10.88 15.07 3.22
N ARG A 25 11.34 13.85 2.95
CA ARG A 25 11.40 13.28 1.60
C ARG A 25 10.29 12.25 1.47
N LEU A 26 9.60 12.27 0.33
CA LEU A 26 8.62 11.26 -0.04
C LEU A 26 9.08 10.54 -1.30
N LEU A 27 9.23 9.22 -1.22
CA LEU A 27 9.50 8.35 -2.35
C LEU A 27 8.18 7.78 -2.86
N ALA A 28 7.77 8.15 -4.06
CA ALA A 28 6.60 7.58 -4.71
C ALA A 28 7.01 6.34 -5.51
N LEU A 29 6.43 5.19 -5.18
CA LEU A 29 6.68 3.91 -5.83
C LEU A 29 5.49 3.60 -6.74
N GLY A 30 5.64 3.89 -8.05
CA GLY A 30 4.60 3.62 -9.05
C GLY A 30 4.56 2.16 -9.43
N ASP A 31 3.37 1.63 -9.67
CA ASP A 31 3.05 0.36 -10.33
C ASP A 31 4.06 -0.77 -10.10
N ILE A 32 4.18 -1.24 -8.85
CA ILE A 32 5.11 -2.33 -8.50
C ILE A 32 4.73 -3.60 -9.25
N GLN A 33 3.44 -3.86 -9.41
CA GLN A 33 2.80 -4.88 -10.23
C GLN A 33 3.46 -6.28 -10.16
N VAL A 34 3.71 -6.78 -8.95
CA VAL A 34 4.27 -8.12 -8.77
C VAL A 34 3.33 -9.17 -9.35
N LYS A 35 3.79 -9.88 -10.37
CA LYS A 35 3.02 -10.90 -11.09
C LYS A 35 3.45 -12.33 -10.76
N HIS A 36 4.72 -12.53 -10.53
CA HIS A 36 5.34 -13.84 -10.26
C HIS A 36 6.32 -13.73 -9.10
N ARG A 37 6.79 -14.87 -8.59
CA ARG A 37 7.81 -14.89 -7.53
C ARG A 37 9.23 -14.70 -8.06
N THR A 38 9.55 -15.26 -9.22
CA THR A 38 10.94 -15.44 -9.71
C THR A 38 11.22 -14.89 -11.10
N GLU A 39 10.20 -14.43 -11.82
CA GLU A 39 10.37 -13.89 -13.19
C GLU A 39 10.48 -12.36 -13.18
N ASN A 40 10.81 -11.79 -14.35
CA ASN A 40 10.76 -10.34 -14.58
C ASN A 40 9.41 -9.78 -14.09
N ASN A 41 9.43 -8.68 -13.34
CA ASN A 41 8.32 -8.14 -12.57
C ASN A 41 7.87 -9.07 -11.41
N GLY A 42 8.80 -9.88 -10.91
CA GLY A 42 8.56 -10.78 -9.82
C GLY A 42 8.92 -10.20 -8.46
N LEU A 43 8.44 -10.90 -7.43
CA LEU A 43 8.75 -10.59 -6.04
C LEU A 43 10.25 -10.59 -5.77
N GLU A 44 10.99 -11.53 -6.38
CA GLU A 44 12.43 -11.64 -6.25
C GLU A 44 13.16 -10.36 -6.68
N ARG A 45 12.68 -9.69 -7.74
CA ARG A 45 13.25 -8.43 -8.19
C ARG A 45 12.96 -7.29 -7.22
N LEU A 46 11.74 -7.24 -6.69
CA LEU A 46 11.39 -6.28 -5.63
C LEU A 46 12.34 -6.43 -4.44
N GLU A 47 12.56 -7.67 -3.99
CA GLU A 47 13.37 -7.99 -2.80
C GLU A 47 14.86 -7.76 -3.02
N LYS A 48 15.39 -8.18 -4.18
CA LYS A 48 16.85 -8.21 -4.41
C LYS A 48 17.41 -6.97 -5.12
N GLU A 49 16.56 -6.19 -5.79
CA GLU A 49 16.97 -4.99 -6.51
C GLU A 49 16.30 -3.75 -5.90
N THR A 50 14.97 -3.61 -6.00
CA THR A 50 14.27 -2.39 -5.63
C THR A 50 14.44 -2.01 -4.15
N VAL A 51 14.30 -2.97 -3.25
CA VAL A 51 14.47 -2.72 -1.80
C VAL A 51 15.91 -2.30 -1.46
N PRO A 52 16.95 -2.99 -1.92
CA PRO A 52 18.34 -2.55 -1.76
C PRO A 52 18.60 -1.15 -2.34
N ASP A 53 18.10 -0.85 -3.53
CA ASP A 53 18.28 0.46 -4.19
C ASP A 53 17.66 1.59 -3.35
N ILE A 54 16.44 1.36 -2.81
CA ILE A 54 15.79 2.32 -1.91
C ILE A 54 16.65 2.54 -0.65
N ARG A 55 17.15 1.47 -0.04
CA ARG A 55 18.01 1.55 1.15
C ARG A 55 19.28 2.31 0.87
N GLU A 56 19.95 2.02 -0.24
CA GLU A 56 21.17 2.72 -0.67
C GLU A 56 20.87 4.20 -0.91
N TYR A 57 19.79 4.51 -1.62
CA TYR A 57 19.34 5.88 -1.83
C TYR A 57 19.14 6.62 -0.51
N VAL A 58 18.40 6.04 0.42
CA VAL A 58 18.13 6.64 1.74
C VAL A 58 19.44 6.86 2.51
N ALA A 59 20.32 5.85 2.54
CA ALA A 59 21.61 5.92 3.21
C ALA A 59 22.57 6.95 2.59
N SER A 60 22.46 7.19 1.28
CA SER A 60 23.31 8.16 0.56
C SER A 60 22.94 9.63 0.82
N LYS A 61 21.78 9.90 1.44
CA LYS A 61 21.31 11.26 1.67
C LYS A 61 21.90 11.82 2.96
N GLU A 62 22.60 12.93 2.84
CA GLU A 62 23.10 13.67 3.99
C GLU A 62 21.97 14.29 4.81
N GLY A 63 22.19 14.37 6.12
CA GLY A 63 21.29 14.99 7.09
C GLY A 63 20.18 14.02 7.56
N ASN A 64 19.60 14.38 8.69
CA ASN A 64 18.54 13.60 9.36
C ASN A 64 17.12 13.95 8.85
N MET A 65 16.99 14.28 7.56
CA MET A 65 15.66 14.59 7.01
C MET A 65 14.81 13.30 6.97
N PRO A 66 13.66 13.27 7.64
CA PRO A 66 12.76 12.14 7.60
C PRO A 66 12.40 11.74 6.17
N THR A 67 12.39 10.45 5.90
CA THR A 67 12.08 9.91 4.58
C THR A 67 10.98 8.87 4.72
N TYR A 68 10.00 8.94 3.86
CA TYR A 68 8.85 8.03 3.78
C TYR A 68 8.69 7.52 2.36
N ALA A 69 8.07 6.38 2.19
CA ALA A 69 7.64 5.88 0.90
C ALA A 69 6.10 5.82 0.84
N ILE A 70 5.56 5.96 -0.35
CA ILE A 70 4.16 5.70 -0.65
C ILE A 70 4.08 4.93 -1.97
N THR A 71 3.28 3.87 -2.01
CA THR A 71 2.97 3.19 -3.27
C THR A 71 1.85 3.94 -3.98
N MET A 72 1.83 3.88 -5.31
CA MET A 72 0.84 4.58 -6.12
C MET A 72 -0.22 3.64 -6.70
N GLY A 73 -0.51 2.55 -5.98
CA GLY A 73 -1.42 1.49 -6.44
C GLY A 73 -0.70 0.37 -7.17
N ASP A 74 -1.48 -0.59 -7.64
CA ASP A 74 -1.03 -1.75 -8.42
C ASP A 74 0.17 -2.48 -7.80
N LEU A 75 0.01 -2.87 -6.53
CA LEU A 75 1.04 -3.61 -5.80
C LEU A 75 1.27 -4.98 -6.42
N VAL A 76 0.19 -5.61 -6.86
CA VAL A 76 0.21 -6.89 -7.55
C VAL A 76 -0.54 -6.79 -8.88
N HIS A 77 -0.20 -7.65 -9.83
CA HIS A 77 -0.92 -7.74 -11.10
C HIS A 77 -1.90 -8.92 -11.06
N ASN A 78 -3.09 -8.71 -10.45
CA ASN A 78 -4.14 -9.73 -10.28
C ASN A 78 -3.64 -11.00 -9.55
N ARG A 79 -2.65 -10.85 -8.67
CA ARG A 79 -2.06 -11.94 -7.88
C ARG A 79 -2.21 -11.66 -6.39
N TRP A 80 -3.42 -11.55 -5.93
CA TRP A 80 -3.80 -11.14 -4.57
C TRP A 80 -3.22 -12.03 -3.47
N ASN A 81 -2.85 -13.26 -3.79
CA ASN A 81 -2.13 -14.15 -2.87
C ASN A 81 -0.68 -13.71 -2.60
N LEU A 82 -0.16 -12.72 -3.33
CA LEU A 82 1.19 -12.17 -3.13
C LEU A 82 1.21 -10.92 -2.25
N PHE A 83 0.06 -10.41 -1.82
CA PHE A 83 0.01 -9.21 -0.97
C PHE A 83 0.88 -9.31 0.28
N SER A 84 0.81 -10.43 1.00
CA SER A 84 1.63 -10.61 2.21
C SER A 84 3.13 -10.61 1.92
N ASP A 85 3.53 -11.16 0.78
CA ASP A 85 4.94 -11.18 0.36
C ASP A 85 5.41 -9.78 -0.02
N VAL A 86 4.61 -9.04 -0.79
CA VAL A 86 4.89 -7.64 -1.16
C VAL A 86 4.97 -6.77 0.09
N LEU A 87 4.00 -6.88 1.01
CA LEU A 87 4.01 -6.14 2.26
C LEU A 87 5.28 -6.43 3.08
N SER A 88 5.73 -7.69 3.08
CA SER A 88 6.98 -8.07 3.78
C SER A 88 8.20 -7.38 3.17
N CYS A 89 8.25 -7.17 1.85
CA CYS A 89 9.33 -6.43 1.21
C CYS A 89 9.26 -4.93 1.52
N LEU A 90 8.05 -4.37 1.63
CA LEU A 90 7.80 -2.96 1.89
C LEU A 90 7.77 -2.61 3.38
N ALA A 91 7.98 -3.57 4.27
CA ALA A 91 8.02 -3.34 5.70
C ALA A 91 9.17 -2.40 6.10
N ALA A 92 8.93 -1.56 7.11
CA ALA A 92 9.88 -0.51 7.51
C ALA A 92 11.26 -1.06 7.92
N ASP A 93 11.33 -2.25 8.50
CA ASP A 93 12.59 -2.93 8.84
C ASP A 93 13.35 -3.41 7.59
N LYS A 94 12.66 -3.67 6.50
CA LYS A 94 13.24 -4.04 5.21
C LYS A 94 13.66 -2.83 4.39
N LEU A 95 12.77 -1.86 4.22
CA LEU A 95 13.06 -0.64 3.47
C LEU A 95 14.00 0.33 4.20
N GLY A 96 14.03 0.28 5.54
CA GLY A 96 14.71 1.28 6.37
C GLY A 96 13.90 2.57 6.59
N ILE A 97 12.72 2.66 6.01
CA ILE A 97 11.78 3.79 6.10
C ILE A 97 10.33 3.29 6.14
N PRO A 98 9.40 4.02 6.77
CA PRO A 98 7.97 3.72 6.67
C PRO A 98 7.47 3.82 5.24
N CYS A 99 6.56 2.90 4.85
CA CYS A 99 5.92 2.88 3.55
C CYS A 99 4.40 2.83 3.72
N PHE A 100 3.69 3.77 3.11
CA PHE A 100 2.24 3.82 3.04
C PHE A 100 1.77 3.15 1.74
N GLN A 101 0.67 2.39 1.79
CA GLN A 101 0.17 1.66 0.63
C GLN A 101 -1.10 2.31 0.10
N THR A 102 -1.22 2.42 -1.21
CA THR A 102 -2.47 2.77 -1.90
C THR A 102 -2.94 1.60 -2.75
N ILE A 103 -4.24 1.49 -2.95
CA ILE A 103 -4.83 0.47 -3.81
C ILE A 103 -4.86 0.96 -5.26
N GLY A 104 -4.70 0.03 -6.22
CA GLY A 104 -4.88 0.27 -7.65
C GLY A 104 -5.89 -0.72 -8.24
N ASN A 105 -6.17 -0.62 -9.55
CA ASN A 105 -7.16 -1.45 -10.20
C ASN A 105 -6.79 -2.95 -10.23
N HIS A 106 -5.51 -3.28 -10.36
CA HIS A 106 -5.04 -4.67 -10.34
C HIS A 106 -5.03 -5.28 -8.92
N ASP A 107 -5.19 -4.46 -7.91
CA ASP A 107 -5.28 -4.89 -6.52
C ASP A 107 -6.71 -5.31 -6.13
N HIS A 108 -7.73 -4.90 -6.91
CA HIS A 108 -9.11 -5.35 -6.73
C HIS A 108 -9.30 -6.78 -7.22
N GLU A 109 -9.97 -7.60 -6.40
CA GLU A 109 -10.34 -8.96 -6.77
C GLU A 109 -11.53 -8.95 -7.72
N PHE A 110 -11.49 -9.80 -8.74
CA PHE A 110 -12.60 -10.01 -9.65
C PHE A 110 -12.82 -11.52 -9.91
N LEU A 111 -14.05 -11.87 -10.30
CA LEU A 111 -14.42 -13.22 -10.73
C LEU A 111 -15.23 -13.11 -12.02
N SER A 112 -14.68 -13.62 -13.12
CA SER A 112 -15.33 -13.55 -14.44
C SER A 112 -16.64 -14.33 -14.50
N SER A 113 -16.77 -15.40 -13.71
CA SER A 113 -17.96 -16.26 -13.66
C SER A 113 -19.06 -15.72 -12.74
N ASP A 114 -18.70 -14.93 -11.76
CA ASP A 114 -19.62 -14.38 -10.75
C ASP A 114 -19.13 -12.98 -10.34
N PRO A 115 -19.63 -11.92 -10.99
CA PRO A 115 -19.20 -10.57 -10.69
C PRO A 115 -19.40 -10.21 -9.23
N ILE A 116 -18.34 -9.72 -8.59
CA ILE A 116 -18.39 -9.32 -7.19
C ILE A 116 -18.51 -7.79 -7.09
N PRO A 117 -19.30 -7.27 -6.14
CA PRO A 117 -19.36 -5.85 -5.89
C PRO A 117 -17.98 -5.29 -5.55
N ASP A 118 -17.72 -4.05 -5.94
CA ASP A 118 -16.48 -3.32 -5.72
C ASP A 118 -15.93 -3.46 -4.28
N ILE A 119 -16.75 -3.21 -3.30
CA ILE A 119 -16.40 -3.34 -1.87
C ILE A 119 -15.94 -4.77 -1.48
N ARG A 120 -16.36 -5.79 -2.19
CA ARG A 120 -15.85 -7.15 -1.99
C ARG A 120 -14.50 -7.36 -2.67
N GLY A 121 -14.28 -6.69 -3.80
CA GLY A 121 -13.01 -6.71 -4.51
C GLY A 121 -11.84 -6.18 -3.67
N GLN A 122 -12.10 -5.25 -2.77
CA GLN A 122 -11.10 -4.65 -1.89
C GLN A 122 -10.67 -5.55 -0.71
N ARG A 123 -11.47 -6.53 -0.32
CA ARG A 123 -11.28 -7.29 0.94
C ARG A 123 -9.93 -7.96 1.11
N LYS A 124 -9.35 -8.51 0.04
CA LYS A 124 -8.03 -9.14 0.14
C LYS A 124 -6.94 -8.09 0.36
N TYR A 125 -7.07 -6.94 -0.30
CA TYR A 125 -6.19 -5.82 -0.06
C TYR A 125 -6.33 -5.33 1.39
N GLU A 126 -7.54 -5.04 1.85
CA GLU A 126 -7.80 -4.58 3.22
C GLU A 126 -7.28 -5.54 4.28
N ALA A 127 -7.42 -6.85 4.04
CA ALA A 127 -6.93 -7.87 4.97
C ALA A 127 -5.39 -7.90 5.08
N ALA A 128 -4.68 -7.52 4.02
CA ALA A 128 -3.22 -7.53 3.98
C ALA A 128 -2.62 -6.16 4.28
N MET A 129 -3.13 -5.11 3.64
CA MET A 129 -2.52 -3.77 3.61
C MET A 129 -3.18 -2.79 4.57
N GLY A 130 -4.45 -3.00 4.93
CA GLY A 130 -5.24 -2.07 5.73
C GLY A 130 -6.28 -1.31 4.92
N PRO A 131 -6.84 -0.21 5.43
CA PRO A 131 -7.93 0.49 4.79
C PRO A 131 -7.53 1.06 3.43
N VAL A 132 -8.47 1.06 2.49
CA VAL A 132 -8.29 1.63 1.14
C VAL A 132 -8.39 3.16 1.15
N ASN A 133 -9.15 3.71 2.11
CA ASN A 133 -9.27 5.16 2.33
C ASN A 133 -8.72 5.50 3.71
N TYR A 134 -7.80 6.45 3.78
CA TYR A 134 -7.24 6.92 5.04
C TYR A 134 -6.51 8.25 4.86
N SER A 135 -6.20 8.90 5.97
CA SER A 135 -5.35 10.09 5.97
C SER A 135 -4.30 10.05 7.07
N PHE A 136 -3.30 10.87 6.92
CA PHE A 136 -2.23 11.04 7.91
C PHE A 136 -1.53 12.38 7.71
N ASP A 137 -0.93 12.88 8.79
CA ASP A 137 -0.14 14.10 8.76
C ASP A 137 1.35 13.82 8.77
N ARG A 138 2.10 14.60 8.01
CA ARG A 138 3.55 14.70 8.10
C ARG A 138 3.99 16.15 8.00
N GLY A 139 4.59 16.65 9.06
CA GLY A 139 4.93 18.08 9.15
C GLY A 139 3.69 18.94 9.00
N GLN A 140 3.68 19.80 7.99
CA GLN A 140 2.57 20.69 7.66
C GLN A 140 1.67 20.14 6.53
N VAL A 141 1.91 18.91 6.08
CA VAL A 141 1.17 18.31 4.97
C VAL A 141 0.19 17.28 5.53
N HIS A 142 -1.07 17.45 5.14
CA HIS A 142 -2.12 16.46 5.34
C HIS A 142 -2.27 15.61 4.09
N PHE A 143 -2.01 14.31 4.21
CA PHE A 143 -2.16 13.34 3.13
C PHE A 143 -3.52 12.68 3.21
N VAL A 144 -4.20 12.62 2.07
CA VAL A 144 -5.47 11.89 1.92
C VAL A 144 -5.28 10.84 0.84
N VAL A 145 -5.46 9.58 1.20
CA VAL A 145 -5.42 8.44 0.29
C VAL A 145 -6.85 7.99 0.05
N LEU A 146 -7.23 7.96 -1.21
CA LEU A 146 -8.59 7.60 -1.63
C LEU A 146 -8.53 6.50 -2.68
N ASP A 147 -9.39 5.49 -2.52
CA ASP A 147 -9.69 4.54 -3.57
C ASP A 147 -10.70 5.19 -4.53
N ASN A 148 -10.22 5.62 -5.69
CA ASN A 148 -11.03 6.20 -6.75
C ASN A 148 -11.37 5.19 -7.87
N ILE A 149 -11.10 3.91 -7.65
CA ILE A 149 -11.43 2.85 -8.59
C ILE A 149 -12.78 2.24 -8.21
N VAL A 150 -13.71 2.23 -9.14
CA VAL A 150 -14.96 1.46 -9.04
C VAL A 150 -14.87 0.25 -9.95
N HIS A 151 -14.74 -0.93 -9.35
CA HIS A 151 -14.53 -2.18 -10.06
C HIS A 151 -15.82 -2.99 -10.09
N ASN A 152 -16.31 -3.38 -11.27
CA ASN A 152 -17.54 -4.18 -11.40
C ASN A 152 -17.35 -5.69 -11.18
N GLY A 153 -16.14 -6.12 -10.86
CA GLY A 153 -15.81 -7.48 -10.45
C GLY A 153 -15.81 -8.53 -11.57
N LYS A 154 -15.85 -8.15 -12.84
CA LYS A 154 -15.91 -9.09 -13.97
C LYS A 154 -14.56 -9.45 -14.58
N SER A 155 -13.70 -8.47 -14.74
CA SER A 155 -12.37 -8.63 -15.36
C SER A 155 -11.46 -7.49 -14.94
N GLU A 156 -10.17 -7.60 -15.22
CA GLU A 156 -9.18 -6.56 -14.91
C GLU A 156 -9.47 -5.21 -15.57
N THR A 157 -10.18 -5.22 -16.70
CA THR A 157 -10.52 -4.00 -17.47
C THR A 157 -11.91 -3.45 -17.17
N SER A 158 -12.65 -4.08 -16.26
CA SER A 158 -14.02 -3.66 -15.92
C SER A 158 -14.05 -2.74 -14.71
N CYS A 159 -13.24 -1.71 -14.73
CA CYS A 159 -13.20 -0.65 -13.74
C CYS A 159 -13.41 0.72 -14.38
N THR A 160 -13.85 1.66 -13.57
CA THR A 160 -13.94 3.08 -13.89
C THR A 160 -13.28 3.88 -12.80
N GLU A 161 -12.70 5.01 -13.16
CA GLU A 161 -12.15 5.95 -12.20
C GLU A 161 -13.25 6.95 -11.82
N GLU A 162 -13.67 6.94 -10.58
CA GLU A 162 -14.63 7.91 -10.07
C GLU A 162 -14.50 8.12 -8.56
N ILE A 163 -14.79 9.33 -8.12
CA ILE A 163 -14.96 9.62 -6.70
C ILE A 163 -16.43 9.43 -6.37
N CYS A 164 -16.79 8.21 -5.98
CA CYS A 164 -18.18 7.87 -5.68
C CYS A 164 -18.65 8.44 -4.33
N GLU A 165 -19.96 8.40 -4.09
CA GLU A 165 -20.55 8.91 -2.83
C GLU A 165 -19.93 8.30 -1.58
N ARG A 166 -19.53 7.03 -1.65
CA ARG A 166 -18.86 6.32 -0.55
C ARG A 166 -17.51 6.96 -0.18
N VAL A 167 -16.75 7.36 -1.18
CA VAL A 167 -15.46 8.05 -0.99
C VAL A 167 -15.68 9.46 -0.49
N MET A 168 -16.69 10.15 -0.99
CA MET A 168 -17.04 11.52 -0.56
C MET A 168 -17.61 11.58 0.87
N ALA A 169 -18.15 10.47 1.37
CA ALA A 169 -18.69 10.38 2.72
C ALA A 169 -17.61 10.04 3.79
N TRP A 170 -16.43 9.71 3.35
CA TRP A 170 -15.28 9.40 4.22
C TRP A 170 -14.58 10.68 4.63
#